data_379f6eae30d82ee9981690149d3abbac
#
_entry.id   379f6eae30d82ee9981690149d3abbac
#
_cell.length_a   1.000
_cell.length_b   1.000
_cell.length_c   1.000
_cell.angle_alpha   90.00
_cell.angle_beta   90.00
_cell.angle_gamma   90.00
#
_symmetry.space_group_name_H-M   'P 1'
#
loop_
_entity.id
_entity.type
_entity.pdbx_description
1 polymer ?
#
loop_
_entity_poly.entity_id
_entity_poly.type
_entity_poly.pdbx_seq_one_letter_code
_entity_poly.pdbx_strand_id
1 'polypeptide(L)'
;MASLRSIARIARPADEVWETVSDAAGISVWFPGIEEATAAEGTRSCTLAGGFELQEDIVNIDGELRRFQYKITGGMPVEYHLGTVDVLEDGPDSTLVVYSTEISPDSLAELMGPSIEGGVQGLKAHLEGGS
;
A
#
# COMPACT_ATOMS: atom_id res chain seq x y z
N MET A 1 3.70 -20.23 0.25
CA MET A 1 3.20 -18.86 0.38
C MET A 1 3.69 -18.24 1.66
N ALA A 2 4.16 -17.00 1.58
CA ALA A 2 4.65 -16.27 2.74
C ALA A 2 3.67 -15.16 3.10
N SER A 3 3.63 -14.81 4.39
CA SER A 3 2.83 -13.69 4.90
C SER A 3 3.76 -12.66 5.52
N LEU A 4 3.52 -11.40 5.18
CA LEU A 4 4.30 -10.27 5.67
C LEU A 4 3.36 -9.26 6.31
N ARG A 5 3.88 -8.48 7.25
CA ARG A 5 3.10 -7.41 7.88
C ARG A 5 4.03 -6.31 8.37
N SER A 6 3.64 -5.07 8.10
CA SER A 6 4.29 -3.89 8.67
C SER A 6 3.22 -2.99 9.27
N ILE A 7 3.54 -2.36 10.39
CA ILE A 7 2.59 -1.54 11.14
C ILE A 7 3.23 -0.20 11.45
N ALA A 8 2.47 0.88 11.28
CA ALA A 8 2.89 2.21 11.72
C ALA A 8 1.76 2.91 12.44
N ARG A 9 2.10 3.66 13.48
CA ARG A 9 1.16 4.57 14.14
C ARG A 9 1.35 5.96 13.55
N ILE A 10 0.26 6.57 13.10
CA ILE A 10 0.28 7.88 12.45
C ILE A 10 -0.52 8.85 13.30
N ALA A 11 0.07 10.00 13.61
CA ALA A 11 -0.56 11.04 14.45
C ALA A 11 -1.50 11.91 13.63
N ARG A 12 -2.50 11.27 13.02
CA ARG A 12 -3.56 11.90 12.22
C ARG A 12 -4.85 11.11 12.39
N PRO A 13 -6.03 11.73 12.21
CA PRO A 13 -7.30 11.03 12.29
C PRO A 13 -7.43 9.96 11.21
N ALA A 14 -8.13 8.87 11.52
CA ALA A 14 -8.29 7.75 10.60
C ALA A 14 -8.92 8.13 9.26
N ASP A 15 -9.87 9.05 9.25
CA ASP A 15 -10.50 9.47 8.01
C ASP A 15 -9.52 10.18 7.09
N GLU A 16 -8.60 10.97 7.65
CA GLU A 16 -7.56 11.65 6.87
C GLU A 16 -6.58 10.64 6.28
N VAL A 17 -6.17 9.66 7.08
CA VAL A 17 -5.28 8.59 6.60
C VAL A 17 -5.96 7.77 5.51
N TRP A 18 -7.22 7.44 5.71
CA TRP A 18 -7.98 6.67 4.74
C TRP A 18 -8.16 7.41 3.42
N GLU A 19 -8.38 8.71 3.45
CA GLU A 19 -8.49 9.51 2.24
C GLU A 19 -7.24 9.37 1.36
N THR A 20 -6.06 9.33 1.98
CA THR A 20 -4.79 9.14 1.27
C THR A 20 -4.65 7.70 0.76
N VAL A 21 -4.91 6.72 1.62
CA VAL A 21 -4.74 5.30 1.26
C VAL A 21 -5.73 4.88 0.17
N SER A 22 -6.98 5.35 0.23
CA SER A 22 -8.02 4.94 -0.71
C SER A 22 -7.88 5.56 -2.09
N ASP A 23 -7.03 6.56 -2.25
CA ASP A 23 -6.73 7.16 -3.55
C ASP A 23 -5.70 6.29 -4.27
N ALA A 24 -6.17 5.34 -5.06
CA ALA A 24 -5.31 4.36 -5.73
C ALA A 24 -4.26 5.01 -6.62
N ALA A 25 -4.65 6.01 -7.40
CA ALA A 25 -3.71 6.70 -8.30
C ALA A 25 -2.70 7.56 -7.54
N GLY A 26 -3.01 7.96 -6.32
CA GLY A 26 -2.15 8.81 -5.50
C GLY A 26 -1.03 8.10 -4.78
N ILE A 27 -0.85 6.80 -4.98
CA ILE A 27 0.14 6.02 -4.23
C ILE A 27 1.56 6.56 -4.38
N SER A 28 1.89 7.17 -5.52
CA SER A 28 3.23 7.72 -5.77
C SER A 28 3.58 8.87 -4.81
N VAL A 29 2.59 9.47 -4.18
CA VAL A 29 2.79 10.58 -3.25
C VAL A 29 3.44 10.10 -1.96
N TRP A 30 3.17 8.86 -1.55
CA TRP A 30 3.63 8.38 -0.24
C TRP A 30 4.44 7.09 -0.28
N PHE A 31 4.30 6.26 -1.31
CA PHE A 31 5.02 4.97 -1.35
C PHE A 31 6.39 5.17 -2.01
N PRO A 32 7.49 4.98 -1.26
CA PRO A 32 8.84 5.18 -1.80
C PRO A 32 9.12 4.24 -2.98
N GLY A 33 9.75 4.77 -4.00
CA GLY A 33 10.11 3.99 -5.18
C GLY A 33 9.04 3.96 -6.26
N ILE A 34 7.81 4.40 -5.99
CA ILE A 34 6.78 4.55 -7.01
C ILE A 34 6.81 6.01 -7.49
N GLU A 35 7.24 6.22 -8.73
CA GLU A 35 7.40 7.55 -9.29
C GLU A 35 6.12 8.10 -9.89
N GLU A 36 5.34 7.23 -10.52
CA GLU A 36 4.06 7.60 -11.12
C GLU A 36 3.07 6.45 -10.96
N ALA A 37 1.80 6.77 -10.90
CA ALA A 37 0.75 5.77 -10.90
C ALA A 37 -0.47 6.32 -11.60
N THR A 38 -1.17 5.42 -12.32
CA THR A 38 -2.47 5.72 -12.91
C THR A 38 -3.44 4.62 -12.49
N ALA A 39 -4.71 4.96 -12.36
CA ALA A 39 -5.74 3.99 -12.00
C ALA A 39 -6.97 4.22 -12.86
N ALA A 40 -7.53 3.15 -13.38
CA ALA A 40 -8.73 3.19 -14.20
C ALA A 40 -9.40 1.82 -14.22
N GLU A 41 -10.73 1.79 -14.09
CA GLU A 41 -11.53 0.58 -14.30
C GLU A 41 -11.07 -0.61 -13.44
N GLY A 42 -10.74 -0.35 -12.17
CA GLY A 42 -10.37 -1.40 -11.24
C GLY A 42 -8.93 -1.89 -11.37
N THR A 43 -8.10 -1.19 -12.14
CA THR A 43 -6.68 -1.53 -12.29
C THR A 43 -5.82 -0.34 -11.93
N ARG A 44 -4.53 -0.61 -11.66
CA ARG A 44 -3.54 0.43 -11.39
C ARG A 44 -2.23 0.04 -12.06
N SER A 45 -1.59 1.02 -12.69
CA SER A 45 -0.24 0.88 -13.23
C SER A 45 0.69 1.76 -12.44
N CYS A 46 1.80 1.21 -11.97
CA CYS A 46 2.82 1.95 -11.23
C CYS A 46 4.13 1.91 -12.00
N THR A 47 4.78 3.08 -12.10
CA THR A 47 6.14 3.16 -12.64
C THR A 47 7.09 3.29 -11.47
N LEU A 48 8.00 2.33 -11.36
CA LEU A 48 8.97 2.27 -10.27
C LEU A 48 10.26 2.98 -10.68
N ALA A 49 11.06 3.33 -9.67
CA ALA A 49 12.40 3.87 -9.92
C ALA A 49 13.18 2.94 -10.84
N GLY A 50 13.83 3.50 -11.86
CA GLY A 50 14.51 2.70 -12.87
C GLY A 50 13.65 2.35 -14.08
N GLY A 51 12.40 2.79 -14.11
CA GLY A 51 11.53 2.63 -15.27
C GLY A 51 10.77 1.32 -15.33
N PHE A 52 10.82 0.49 -14.28
CA PHE A 52 10.04 -0.74 -14.23
C PHE A 52 8.56 -0.42 -14.05
N GLU A 53 7.72 -1.18 -14.73
CA GLU A 53 6.27 -1.03 -14.58
C GLU A 53 5.68 -2.23 -13.85
N LEU A 54 4.75 -1.92 -12.94
CA LEU A 54 4.03 -2.90 -12.16
C LEU A 54 2.55 -2.74 -12.46
N GLN A 55 1.87 -3.85 -12.77
CA GLN A 55 0.44 -3.85 -13.04
C GLN A 55 -0.29 -4.50 -11.87
N GLU A 56 -1.42 -3.92 -11.50
CA GLU A 56 -2.20 -4.38 -10.34
C GLU A 56 -3.69 -4.34 -10.63
N ASP A 57 -4.42 -5.26 -10.01
CA ASP A 57 -5.88 -5.18 -9.91
C ASP A 57 -6.23 -4.59 -8.55
N ILE A 58 -7.18 -3.67 -8.52
CA ILE A 58 -7.75 -3.18 -7.26
C ILE A 58 -8.88 -4.14 -6.90
N VAL A 59 -8.66 -4.92 -5.85
CA VAL A 59 -9.57 -6.00 -5.47
C VAL A 59 -10.72 -5.49 -4.61
N ASN A 60 -10.42 -4.55 -3.71
CA ASN A 60 -11.41 -4.10 -2.74
C ASN A 60 -11.03 -2.74 -2.19
N ILE A 61 -12.00 -1.83 -2.16
CA ILE A 61 -11.89 -0.56 -1.43
C ILE A 61 -13.13 -0.48 -0.55
N ASP A 62 -12.96 -0.79 0.74
CA ASP A 62 -14.06 -0.83 1.68
C ASP A 62 -13.96 0.36 2.64
N GLY A 63 -14.82 1.35 2.43
CA GLY A 63 -14.81 2.59 3.21
C GLY A 63 -15.30 2.41 4.65
N GLU A 64 -16.12 1.39 4.92
CA GLU A 64 -16.57 1.13 6.30
C GLU A 64 -15.47 0.53 7.14
N LEU A 65 -14.76 -0.45 6.60
CA LEU A 65 -13.63 -1.08 7.27
C LEU A 65 -12.35 -0.27 7.14
N ARG A 66 -12.30 0.66 6.20
CA ARG A 66 -11.09 1.37 5.80
C ARG A 66 -10.01 0.38 5.39
N ARG A 67 -10.36 -0.49 4.42
CA ARG A 67 -9.49 -1.55 3.91
C ARG A 67 -9.30 -1.39 2.41
N PHE A 68 -8.05 -1.39 1.97
CA PHE A 68 -7.68 -1.34 0.56
C PHE A 68 -6.94 -2.61 0.22
N GLN A 69 -7.39 -3.33 -0.82
CA GLN A 69 -6.74 -4.56 -1.24
C GLN A 69 -6.45 -4.55 -2.73
N TYR A 70 -5.30 -5.09 -3.10
CA TYR A 70 -4.86 -5.15 -4.49
C TYR A 70 -4.04 -6.42 -4.75
N LYS A 71 -3.96 -6.81 -6.02
CA LYS A 71 -3.14 -7.93 -6.47
C LYS A 71 -2.19 -7.46 -7.55
N ILE A 72 -0.95 -7.94 -7.50
CA ILE A 72 0.00 -7.73 -8.59
C ILE A 72 -0.35 -8.71 -9.70
N THR A 73 -0.54 -8.20 -10.93
CA THR A 73 -0.91 -8.98 -12.10
C THR A 73 0.16 -8.99 -13.19
N GLY A 74 1.14 -8.10 -13.11
CA GLY A 74 2.23 -8.04 -14.08
C GLY A 74 3.40 -7.24 -13.57
N GLY A 75 4.57 -7.47 -14.15
CA GLY A 75 5.80 -6.78 -13.79
C GLY A 75 6.62 -7.47 -12.72
N MET A 76 6.07 -8.49 -12.06
CA MET A 76 6.76 -9.27 -11.05
C MET A 76 6.27 -10.72 -11.16
N PRO A 77 7.17 -11.72 -11.07
CA PRO A 77 6.80 -13.12 -11.31
C PRO A 77 6.13 -13.76 -10.08
N VAL A 78 5.02 -13.20 -9.65
CA VAL A 78 4.25 -13.78 -8.54
C VAL A 78 3.39 -14.94 -9.04
N GLU A 79 3.26 -15.97 -8.22
CA GLU A 79 2.29 -17.04 -8.43
C GLU A 79 0.98 -16.68 -7.74
N TYR A 80 1.08 -15.98 -6.61
CA TYR A 80 -0.06 -15.41 -5.90
C TYR A 80 0.39 -14.16 -5.17
N HIS A 81 -0.48 -13.18 -5.11
CA HIS A 81 -0.22 -11.95 -4.35
C HIS A 81 -1.53 -11.33 -3.88
N LEU A 82 -1.57 -10.91 -2.63
CA LEU A 82 -2.64 -10.05 -2.12
C LEU A 82 -2.02 -9.07 -1.13
N GLY A 83 -2.11 -7.78 -1.46
CA GLY A 83 -1.73 -6.70 -0.56
C GLY A 83 -2.97 -6.15 0.13
N THR A 84 -2.88 -5.90 1.42
CA THR A 84 -3.97 -5.35 2.23
C THR A 84 -3.44 -4.22 3.08
N VAL A 85 -4.09 -3.06 2.99
CA VAL A 85 -3.82 -1.92 3.86
C VAL A 85 -5.06 -1.68 4.70
N ASP A 86 -4.94 -1.87 6.00
CA ASP A 86 -6.01 -1.60 6.96
C ASP A 86 -5.69 -0.32 7.73
N VAL A 87 -6.65 0.57 7.78
CA VAL A 87 -6.55 1.84 8.49
C VAL A 87 -7.46 1.76 9.71
N LEU A 88 -6.86 1.66 10.89
CA LEU A 88 -7.59 1.41 12.13
C LEU A 88 -7.58 2.65 13.02
N GLU A 89 -8.76 3.10 13.42
CA GLU A 89 -8.87 4.24 14.33
C GLU A 89 -8.29 3.87 15.70
N ASP A 90 -7.44 4.74 16.25
CA ASP A 90 -6.78 4.54 17.52
C ASP A 90 -6.85 5.83 18.34
N GLY A 91 -8.03 6.40 18.40
CA GLY A 91 -8.27 7.68 19.03
C GLY A 91 -8.59 8.77 18.02
N PRO A 92 -8.99 9.97 18.46
CA PRO A 92 -9.45 11.03 17.55
C PRO A 92 -8.35 11.56 16.62
N ASP A 93 -7.09 11.48 17.05
CA ASP A 93 -5.97 12.03 16.28
C ASP A 93 -4.85 11.01 16.08
N SER A 94 -5.18 9.72 16.15
CA SER A 94 -4.19 8.66 16.02
C SER A 94 -4.78 7.48 15.24
N THR A 95 -3.95 6.89 14.39
CA THR A 95 -4.34 5.81 13.50
C THR A 95 -3.25 4.74 13.48
N LEU A 96 -3.66 3.46 13.49
CA LEU A 96 -2.75 2.36 13.18
C LEU A 96 -2.98 1.95 11.74
N VAL A 97 -1.90 1.89 10.97
CA VAL A 97 -1.94 1.36 9.61
C VAL A 97 -1.26 0.01 9.63
N VAL A 98 -1.98 -1.01 9.17
CA VAL A 98 -1.46 -2.38 9.07
C VAL A 98 -1.39 -2.74 7.60
N TYR A 99 -0.19 -2.92 7.10
CA TYR A 99 0.05 -3.28 5.70
C TYR A 99 0.49 -4.73 5.66
N SER A 100 -0.36 -5.60 5.13
CA SER A 100 -0.10 -7.04 5.05
C SER A 100 0.05 -7.48 3.61
N THR A 101 0.86 -8.50 3.38
CA THR A 101 1.01 -9.08 2.05
C THR A 101 1.11 -10.60 2.17
N GLU A 102 0.29 -11.32 1.41
CA GLU A 102 0.47 -12.73 1.15
C GLU A 102 1.08 -12.86 -0.24
N ILE A 103 2.15 -13.63 -0.36
CA ILE A 103 2.91 -13.71 -1.62
C ILE A 103 3.49 -15.10 -1.84
N SER A 104 3.45 -15.56 -3.08
CA SER A 104 4.03 -16.82 -3.52
C SER A 104 4.74 -16.57 -4.86
N PRO A 105 5.93 -17.12 -5.10
CA PRO A 105 6.70 -18.00 -4.22
C PRO A 105 7.32 -17.26 -3.02
N ASP A 106 7.69 -18.02 -2.00
CA ASP A 106 8.22 -17.48 -0.74
C ASP A 106 9.48 -16.64 -0.94
N SER A 107 10.25 -16.94 -1.98
CA SER A 107 11.49 -16.22 -2.27
C SER A 107 11.27 -14.72 -2.52
N LEU A 108 10.07 -14.34 -2.95
CA LEU A 108 9.76 -12.92 -3.18
C LEU A 108 9.49 -12.16 -1.90
N ALA A 109 9.30 -12.85 -0.77
CA ALA A 109 9.08 -12.20 0.52
C ALA A 109 10.28 -11.37 0.97
N GLU A 110 11.49 -11.79 0.63
CA GLU A 110 12.71 -11.05 0.98
C GLU A 110 12.76 -9.68 0.31
N LEU A 111 12.23 -9.59 -0.90
CA LEU A 111 12.12 -8.33 -1.63
C LEU A 111 10.93 -7.50 -1.12
N MET A 112 9.80 -8.15 -0.89
CA MET A 112 8.55 -7.47 -0.56
C MET A 112 8.52 -6.93 0.87
N GLY A 113 9.16 -7.61 1.83
CA GLY A 113 9.16 -7.19 3.23
C GLY A 113 9.67 -5.77 3.43
N PRO A 114 10.90 -5.46 2.98
CA PRO A 114 11.40 -4.09 3.07
C PRO A 114 10.55 -3.08 2.31
N SER A 115 9.92 -3.52 1.22
CA SER A 115 9.06 -2.64 0.41
C SER A 115 7.83 -2.17 1.19
N ILE A 116 7.09 -3.09 1.82
CA ILE A 116 5.90 -2.69 2.58
C ILE A 116 6.26 -1.94 3.85
N GLU A 117 7.40 -2.26 4.47
CA GLU A 117 7.89 -1.48 5.60
C GLU A 117 8.19 -0.04 5.17
N GLY A 118 8.88 0.12 4.04
CA GLY A 118 9.10 1.45 3.45
C GLY A 118 7.79 2.15 3.13
N GLY A 119 6.80 1.40 2.69
CA GLY A 119 5.47 1.94 2.38
C GLY A 119 4.79 2.58 3.58
N VAL A 120 4.72 1.87 4.71
CA VAL A 120 4.07 2.43 5.90
C VAL A 120 4.84 3.60 6.47
N GLN A 121 6.17 3.56 6.41
CA GLN A 121 7.00 4.68 6.87
C GLN A 121 6.85 5.90 5.94
N GLY A 122 6.75 5.66 4.65
CA GLY A 122 6.50 6.73 3.67
C GLY A 122 5.15 7.40 3.88
N LEU A 123 4.12 6.60 4.14
CA LEU A 123 2.79 7.12 4.44
C LEU A 123 2.81 7.97 5.71
N LYS A 124 3.45 7.48 6.76
CA LYS A 124 3.60 8.21 8.01
C LYS A 124 4.33 9.54 7.80
N ALA A 125 5.45 9.50 7.10
CA ALA A 125 6.23 10.70 6.83
C ALA A 125 5.43 11.73 6.02
N HIS A 126 4.70 11.26 5.02
CA HIS A 126 3.88 12.14 4.17
C HIS A 126 2.79 12.85 4.98
N LEU A 127 2.09 12.11 5.82
CA LEU A 127 0.96 12.65 6.58
C LEU A 127 1.41 13.49 7.77
N GLU A 128 2.44 13.05 8.50
CA GLU A 128 2.92 13.78 9.69
C GLU A 128 3.86 14.90 9.32
N GLY A 129 4.58 14.78 8.21
CA GLY A 129 5.46 15.82 7.74
C GLY A 129 4.71 17.09 7.37
N GLY A 130 3.44 16.95 6.99
CA GLY A 130 2.51 18.06 6.82
C GLY A 130 2.91 19.04 5.71
N SER A 131 3.86 18.68 4.96
CA SER A 131 4.39 19.64 3.99
C SER A 131 4.22 19.12 2.61
#